data_d502d0f8522a1902bfedcce88a12b3b1
#
_entry.id   d502d0f8522a1902bfedcce88a12b3b1
#
_cell.length_a   1.000
_cell.length_b   1.000
_cell.length_c   1.000
_cell.angle_alpha   90.00
_cell.angle_beta   90.00
_cell.angle_gamma   90.00
#
_symmetry.space_group_name_H-M   'P 1'
#
loop_
_entity.id
_entity.type
_entity.pdbx_description
1 polymer ?
#
loop_
_entity_poly.entity_id
_entity_poly.type
_entity_poly.pdbx_seq_one_letter_code
_entity_poly.pdbx_strand_id
1 'polypeptide(L)'
;MNKKTQKQLGAFYTPIHTVEYMVSKLTDFNKNSKLLEPSGGDGSFVSVILKNKLLKSNQITVWDINPEVRKGLKELGIKLVVKDALLNTNFANDSLFGCEQFSHIVGNPPYLNKQSDYIKKNKYKLRNIFEEIGVNDTYAMFIYLSCKLLKDNGQLCFIVSDTYLTLGIHKKLRKFLLKNYTINEITLCSKKLFKDSGALVNTSVIYLTNKKASNEHAVVFNDCRENKVDDYNGKKYQTIQKNILSYPDYVFDFNGGAKLLGKINEFKKMVSYLDGGLGMHTTDNHKFLAIADYNGIQYAKNNGISQKINIKDIDNKKWKFYHKKGGNNKYYLPAEYVIKWDKKSIGNYKMPSNYNLNDKRQGFIISGICSNLTARLSTIGALWESNKAMCFFPKDQKKYPSEFFIGILNSEVYNKMIKLLNHTNSIQIRDIKKLPMPDFKTKDIITITKISRNIIKNLKHNLNYNFEHEQKKINKIVDAYFN
;
A
#
# COMPACT_ATOMS: atom_id res chain seq x y z
N MET A 1 -24.60 7.33 16.74
CA MET A 1 -23.55 8.28 16.28
C MET A 1 -23.89 8.75 14.87
N ASN A 2 -23.84 10.06 14.57
CA ASN A 2 -24.11 10.52 13.19
C ASN A 2 -22.94 10.24 12.26
N LYS A 3 -23.20 10.15 10.92
CA LYS A 3 -22.18 9.82 9.90
C LYS A 3 -20.96 10.75 9.90
N LYS A 4 -21.12 12.02 10.28
CA LYS A 4 -20.04 13.01 10.35
C LYS A 4 -19.07 12.70 11.49
N THR A 5 -19.59 12.44 12.68
CA THR A 5 -18.81 12.05 13.87
C THR A 5 -18.12 10.71 13.66
N GLN A 6 -18.81 9.75 13.03
CA GLN A 6 -18.27 8.43 12.68
C GLN A 6 -17.03 8.55 11.78
N LYS A 7 -17.11 9.40 10.74
CA LYS A 7 -15.98 9.67 9.83
C LYS A 7 -14.83 10.39 10.53
N GLN A 8 -15.14 11.32 11.45
CA GLN A 8 -14.11 12.05 12.21
C GLN A 8 -13.35 11.13 13.16
N LEU A 9 -14.02 10.15 13.77
CA LEU A 9 -13.42 9.16 14.67
C LEU A 9 -12.82 7.97 13.92
N GLY A 10 -13.03 7.83 12.59
CA GLY A 10 -12.57 6.67 11.81
C GLY A 10 -13.24 5.36 12.25
N ALA A 11 -14.44 5.44 12.82
CA ALA A 11 -15.14 4.30 13.42
C ALA A 11 -16.05 3.61 12.38
N PHE A 12 -15.89 2.30 12.22
CA PHE A 12 -16.73 1.45 11.39
C PHE A 12 -17.23 0.29 12.24
N TYR A 13 -18.55 0.09 12.29
CA TYR A 13 -19.12 -1.05 13.01
C TYR A 13 -18.89 -2.35 12.24
N THR A 14 -18.45 -3.36 12.98
CA THR A 14 -18.11 -4.67 12.41
C THR A 14 -19.38 -5.50 12.24
N PRO A 15 -19.68 -6.03 11.05
CA PRO A 15 -20.83 -6.92 10.86
C PRO A 15 -20.75 -8.14 11.79
N ILE A 16 -21.91 -8.59 12.29
CA ILE A 16 -22.00 -9.62 13.33
C ILE A 16 -21.31 -10.94 12.94
N HIS A 17 -21.48 -11.39 11.69
CA HIS A 17 -20.82 -12.59 11.18
C HIS A 17 -19.29 -12.48 11.20
N THR A 18 -18.74 -11.26 11.02
CA THR A 18 -17.31 -11.00 11.14
C THR A 18 -16.86 -11.05 12.60
N VAL A 19 -17.68 -10.50 13.50
CA VAL A 19 -17.41 -10.57 14.95
C VAL A 19 -17.38 -12.01 15.42
N GLU A 20 -18.37 -12.83 15.01
CA GLU A 20 -18.45 -14.25 15.34
C GLU A 20 -17.24 -15.02 14.79
N TYR A 21 -16.85 -14.76 13.55
CA TYR A 21 -15.62 -15.31 12.96
C TYR A 21 -14.37 -14.94 13.77
N MET A 22 -14.21 -13.67 14.14
CA MET A 22 -13.03 -13.22 14.90
C MET A 22 -13.00 -13.82 16.32
N VAL A 23 -14.14 -13.87 16.99
CA VAL A 23 -14.25 -14.48 18.32
C VAL A 23 -13.95 -15.98 18.29
N SER A 24 -14.37 -16.69 17.22
CA SER A 24 -14.06 -18.12 17.04
C SER A 24 -12.58 -18.44 16.87
N LYS A 25 -11.72 -17.43 16.55
CA LYS A 25 -10.26 -17.61 16.51
C LYS A 25 -9.62 -17.62 17.90
N LEU A 26 -10.25 -17.00 18.88
CA LEU A 26 -9.73 -16.93 20.25
C LEU A 26 -10.04 -18.24 20.99
N THR A 27 -9.03 -18.76 21.68
CA THR A 27 -9.08 -20.04 22.40
C THR A 27 -8.59 -19.88 23.83
N ASP A 28 -8.58 -20.97 24.60
CA ASP A 28 -7.99 -21.04 25.94
C ASP A 28 -8.65 -20.12 26.98
N PHE A 29 -9.93 -19.81 26.81
CA PHE A 29 -10.70 -19.07 27.80
C PHE A 29 -10.86 -19.87 29.10
N ASN A 30 -10.59 -19.22 30.23
CA ASN A 30 -10.71 -19.82 31.56
C ASN A 30 -11.09 -18.77 32.62
N LYS A 31 -11.22 -19.22 33.90
CA LYS A 31 -11.60 -18.34 35.02
C LYS A 31 -10.63 -17.17 35.29
N ASN A 32 -9.38 -17.30 34.88
CA ASN A 32 -8.33 -16.30 35.08
C ASN A 32 -8.14 -15.41 33.81
N SER A 33 -8.90 -15.68 32.75
CA SER A 33 -8.81 -14.91 31.53
C SER A 33 -9.32 -13.49 31.76
N LYS A 34 -8.59 -12.51 31.22
CA LYS A 34 -8.98 -11.11 31.14
C LYS A 34 -9.01 -10.69 29.68
N LEU A 35 -10.08 -10.09 29.23
CA LEU A 35 -10.23 -9.61 27.86
C LEU A 35 -10.27 -8.09 27.83
N LEU A 36 -9.60 -7.52 26.82
CA LEU A 36 -9.68 -6.09 26.49
C LEU A 36 -10.29 -5.89 25.10
N GLU A 37 -11.26 -5.01 24.99
CA GLU A 37 -11.68 -4.37 23.75
C GLU A 37 -11.24 -2.89 23.79
N PRO A 38 -10.18 -2.47 23.09
CA PRO A 38 -9.58 -1.14 23.26
C PRO A 38 -10.28 -0.03 22.47
N SER A 39 -11.38 -0.35 21.76
CA SER A 39 -12.24 0.57 21.00
C SER A 39 -13.63 -0.03 20.91
N GLY A 40 -14.40 0.10 21.99
CA GLY A 40 -15.63 -0.65 22.26
C GLY A 40 -16.78 -0.45 21.27
N GLY A 41 -16.85 0.71 20.63
CA GLY A 41 -17.84 0.98 19.58
C GLY A 41 -19.27 0.70 20.02
N ASP A 42 -19.95 -0.24 19.34
CA ASP A 42 -21.33 -0.63 19.67
C ASP A 42 -21.41 -1.82 20.67
N GLY A 43 -20.28 -2.36 21.10
CA GLY A 43 -20.21 -3.51 22.02
C GLY A 43 -20.45 -4.88 21.35
N SER A 44 -20.44 -4.96 20.05
CA SER A 44 -20.73 -6.21 19.31
C SER A 44 -19.79 -7.37 19.70
N PHE A 45 -18.49 -7.13 19.88
CA PHE A 45 -17.55 -8.16 20.30
C PHE A 45 -17.87 -8.69 21.70
N VAL A 46 -18.10 -7.80 22.65
CA VAL A 46 -18.46 -8.16 24.03
C VAL A 46 -19.78 -8.94 24.07
N SER A 47 -20.77 -8.50 23.29
CA SER A 47 -22.07 -9.18 23.19
C SER A 47 -21.92 -10.63 22.72
N VAL A 48 -21.14 -10.91 21.70
CA VAL A 48 -20.87 -12.27 21.19
C VAL A 48 -20.14 -13.13 22.23
N ILE A 49 -19.13 -12.55 22.92
CA ILE A 49 -18.37 -13.28 23.96
C ILE A 49 -19.28 -13.67 25.12
N LEU A 50 -20.15 -12.77 25.59
CA LEU A 50 -21.09 -13.06 26.67
C LEU A 50 -22.18 -14.03 26.24
N LYS A 51 -22.77 -13.88 25.04
CA LYS A 51 -23.76 -14.79 24.49
C LYS A 51 -23.24 -16.23 24.40
N ASN A 52 -21.99 -16.39 23.98
CA ASN A 52 -21.34 -17.70 23.89
C ASN A 52 -20.77 -18.20 25.24
N LYS A 53 -21.00 -17.47 26.33
CA LYS A 53 -20.56 -17.83 27.69
C LYS A 53 -19.04 -18.09 27.80
N LEU A 54 -18.24 -17.44 26.96
CA LEU A 54 -16.79 -17.58 26.94
C LEU A 54 -16.13 -16.92 28.17
N LEU A 55 -16.67 -15.77 28.60
CA LEU A 55 -16.23 -15.01 29.77
C LEU A 55 -17.43 -14.44 30.51
N LYS A 56 -17.21 -14.05 31.77
CA LYS A 56 -18.15 -13.26 32.58
C LYS A 56 -17.88 -11.75 32.39
N SER A 57 -18.85 -10.90 32.65
CA SER A 57 -18.71 -9.44 32.49
C SER A 57 -17.56 -8.82 33.28
N ASN A 58 -17.28 -9.36 34.49
CA ASN A 58 -16.16 -8.89 35.33
C ASN A 58 -14.77 -9.27 34.82
N GLN A 59 -14.67 -10.11 33.79
CA GLN A 59 -13.42 -10.49 33.11
C GLN A 59 -13.17 -9.63 31.87
N ILE A 60 -14.10 -8.73 31.53
CA ILE A 60 -14.07 -7.94 30.29
C ILE A 60 -13.85 -6.47 30.63
N THR A 61 -12.85 -5.88 30.01
CA THR A 61 -12.55 -4.45 30.04
C THR A 61 -12.79 -3.85 28.67
N VAL A 62 -13.52 -2.73 28.62
CA VAL A 62 -13.75 -2.00 27.36
C VAL A 62 -13.26 -0.57 27.51
N TRP A 63 -12.44 -0.14 26.55
CA TRP A 63 -12.04 1.26 26.43
C TRP A 63 -12.72 1.89 25.22
N ASP A 64 -13.08 3.15 25.33
CA ASP A 64 -13.47 3.98 24.20
C ASP A 64 -13.23 5.46 24.51
N ILE A 65 -12.92 6.25 23.50
CA ILE A 65 -12.79 7.70 23.65
C ILE A 65 -14.16 8.38 23.71
N ASN A 66 -15.21 7.73 23.17
CA ASN A 66 -16.56 8.23 23.12
C ASN A 66 -17.39 7.75 24.34
N PRO A 67 -17.79 8.63 25.27
CA PRO A 67 -18.59 8.25 26.43
C PRO A 67 -20.02 7.76 26.11
N GLU A 68 -20.55 8.05 24.91
CA GLU A 68 -21.89 7.60 24.48
C GLU A 68 -22.01 6.08 24.33
N VAL A 69 -20.88 5.39 24.08
CA VAL A 69 -20.78 3.92 24.02
C VAL A 69 -21.28 3.25 25.31
N ARG A 70 -21.23 3.97 26.44
CA ARG A 70 -21.65 3.49 27.79
C ARG A 70 -23.06 2.90 27.83
N LYS A 71 -24.00 3.43 27.05
CA LYS A 71 -25.40 2.96 27.08
C LYS A 71 -25.53 1.51 26.71
N GLY A 72 -25.02 1.11 25.55
CA GLY A 72 -25.07 -0.27 25.09
C GLY A 72 -24.30 -1.25 25.97
N LEU A 73 -23.12 -0.85 26.47
CA LEU A 73 -22.32 -1.68 27.35
C LEU A 73 -22.95 -1.88 28.75
N LYS A 74 -23.69 -0.87 29.27
CA LYS A 74 -24.37 -0.97 30.57
C LYS A 74 -25.43 -2.08 30.54
N GLU A 75 -26.15 -2.25 29.45
CA GLU A 75 -27.16 -3.31 29.30
C GLU A 75 -26.49 -4.71 29.32
N LEU A 76 -25.26 -4.82 28.93
CA LEU A 76 -24.45 -6.03 28.99
C LEU A 76 -23.73 -6.22 30.35
N GLY A 77 -23.93 -5.33 31.31
CA GLY A 77 -23.26 -5.35 32.61
C GLY A 77 -21.78 -5.02 32.55
N ILE A 78 -21.33 -4.33 31.50
CA ILE A 78 -19.91 -4.01 31.27
C ILE A 78 -19.62 -2.55 31.65
N LYS A 79 -18.50 -2.35 32.36
CA LYS A 79 -17.99 -1.03 32.70
C LYS A 79 -17.10 -0.47 31.59
N LEU A 80 -17.55 0.63 30.95
CA LEU A 80 -16.73 1.40 30.03
C LEU A 80 -15.68 2.23 30.79
N VAL A 81 -14.43 2.12 30.40
CA VAL A 81 -13.37 3.06 30.77
C VAL A 81 -13.23 4.08 29.64
N VAL A 82 -13.68 5.30 29.88
CA VAL A 82 -13.59 6.40 28.90
C VAL A 82 -12.15 6.91 28.89
N LYS A 83 -11.40 6.64 27.83
CA LYS A 83 -10.02 7.10 27.67
C LYS A 83 -9.60 7.13 26.21
N ASP A 84 -8.64 7.98 25.90
CA ASP A 84 -7.87 7.87 24.66
C ASP A 84 -6.81 6.78 24.84
N ALA A 85 -7.04 5.62 24.23
CA ALA A 85 -6.15 4.46 24.38
C ALA A 85 -4.71 4.75 23.92
N LEU A 86 -4.52 5.55 22.87
CA LEU A 86 -3.20 5.83 22.29
C LEU A 86 -2.40 6.87 23.10
N LEU A 87 -3.07 7.80 23.76
CA LEU A 87 -2.41 8.88 24.50
C LEU A 87 -2.34 8.64 26.02
N ASN A 88 -3.28 7.87 26.56
CA ASN A 88 -3.45 7.67 27.99
C ASN A 88 -3.03 6.27 28.49
N THR A 89 -2.32 5.51 27.66
CA THR A 89 -1.75 4.22 28.06
C THR A 89 -0.23 4.36 28.10
N ASN A 90 0.34 4.30 29.28
CA ASN A 90 1.78 4.34 29.51
C ASN A 90 2.28 2.89 29.70
N PHE A 91 2.94 2.34 28.71
CA PHE A 91 3.55 1.02 28.76
C PHE A 91 5.09 1.07 28.80
N ALA A 92 5.67 2.27 28.80
CA ALA A 92 7.12 2.46 28.84
C ALA A 92 7.70 2.52 30.26
N ASN A 93 6.88 2.91 31.25
CA ASN A 93 7.34 3.12 32.63
C ASN A 93 6.82 2.11 33.66
N ASP A 94 6.11 1.07 33.22
CA ASP A 94 5.37 0.18 34.16
C ASP A 94 6.10 -1.11 34.54
N SER A 95 7.41 -1.17 34.39
CA SER A 95 8.21 -2.31 34.94
C SER A 95 8.16 -2.39 36.47
N LEU A 96 7.70 -1.36 37.19
CA LEU A 96 7.64 -1.32 38.65
C LEU A 96 6.21 -1.37 39.24
N PHE A 97 5.15 -1.10 38.44
CA PHE A 97 3.77 -1.08 38.94
C PHE A 97 2.78 -1.85 38.05
N GLY A 98 3.24 -2.83 37.29
CA GLY A 98 2.40 -3.80 36.60
C GLY A 98 1.28 -3.19 35.76
N CYS A 99 1.58 -2.80 34.51
CA CYS A 99 0.54 -2.53 33.54
C CYS A 99 -0.43 -3.73 33.50
N GLU A 100 -1.74 -3.47 33.58
CA GLU A 100 -2.73 -4.54 33.50
C GLU A 100 -2.55 -5.29 32.17
N GLN A 101 -2.25 -6.59 32.27
CA GLN A 101 -2.07 -7.43 31.10
C GLN A 101 -3.31 -8.27 30.84
N PHE A 102 -3.58 -8.51 29.56
CA PHE A 102 -4.76 -9.23 29.10
C PHE A 102 -4.37 -10.55 28.44
N SER A 103 -5.16 -11.58 28.71
CA SER A 103 -5.00 -12.88 28.01
C SER A 103 -5.59 -12.82 26.59
N HIS A 104 -6.60 -11.98 26.39
CA HIS A 104 -7.26 -11.82 25.09
C HIS A 104 -7.49 -10.37 24.76
N ILE A 105 -7.24 -9.97 23.53
CA ILE A 105 -7.57 -8.65 23.03
C ILE A 105 -8.26 -8.83 21.67
N VAL A 106 -9.44 -8.20 21.53
CA VAL A 106 -10.24 -8.28 20.30
C VAL A 106 -10.82 -6.91 19.97
N GLY A 107 -11.04 -6.62 18.68
CA GLY A 107 -11.73 -5.39 18.30
C GLY A 107 -11.49 -4.95 16.87
N ASN A 108 -12.08 -3.81 16.54
CA ASN A 108 -11.93 -3.07 15.30
C ASN A 108 -11.43 -1.65 15.61
N PRO A 109 -10.11 -1.41 15.68
CA PRO A 109 -9.57 -0.11 16.00
C PRO A 109 -9.85 0.93 14.90
N PRO A 110 -9.89 2.24 15.24
CA PRO A 110 -10.21 3.31 14.29
C PRO A 110 -9.15 3.43 13.16
N TYR A 111 -9.61 3.79 11.92
CA TYR A 111 -8.76 3.90 10.72
C TYR A 111 -8.47 5.36 10.35
N LEU A 112 -7.75 6.08 11.19
CA LEU A 112 -7.30 7.44 10.92
C LEU A 112 -5.86 7.42 10.40
N ASN A 113 -5.62 8.07 9.26
CA ASN A 113 -4.28 8.19 8.69
C ASN A 113 -3.57 9.47 9.14
N LYS A 114 -2.28 9.61 8.79
CA LYS A 114 -1.42 10.74 9.14
C LYS A 114 -1.94 12.13 8.72
N GLN A 115 -2.94 12.20 7.85
CA GLN A 115 -3.56 13.47 7.44
C GLN A 115 -4.73 13.87 8.33
N SER A 116 -5.19 12.99 9.22
CA SER A 116 -6.27 13.28 10.17
C SER A 116 -5.85 14.36 11.16
N ASP A 117 -6.84 15.14 11.61
CA ASP A 117 -6.61 16.20 12.60
C ASP A 117 -6.13 15.62 13.94
N TYR A 118 -6.63 14.43 14.31
CA TYR A 118 -6.20 13.73 15.52
C TYR A 118 -4.68 13.46 15.50
N ILE A 119 -4.15 12.87 14.46
CA ILE A 119 -2.72 12.57 14.35
C ILE A 119 -1.90 13.85 14.23
N LYS A 120 -2.35 14.84 13.45
CA LYS A 120 -1.64 16.13 13.32
C LYS A 120 -1.51 16.84 14.65
N LYS A 121 -2.63 16.96 15.40
CA LYS A 121 -2.68 17.63 16.71
C LYS A 121 -1.79 16.94 17.75
N ASN A 122 -1.77 15.61 17.75
CA ASN A 122 -1.09 14.83 18.79
C ASN A 122 0.28 14.27 18.33
N LYS A 123 0.79 14.72 17.19
CA LYS A 123 1.95 14.14 16.50
C LYS A 123 3.18 13.99 17.40
N TYR A 124 3.51 14.96 18.21
CA TYR A 124 4.67 14.93 19.08
C TYR A 124 4.53 13.83 20.15
N LYS A 125 3.41 13.79 20.88
CA LYS A 125 3.14 12.78 21.91
C LYS A 125 3.14 11.37 21.31
N LEU A 126 2.43 11.18 20.18
CA LEU A 126 2.36 9.89 19.49
C LEU A 126 3.74 9.42 19.00
N ARG A 127 4.61 10.32 18.55
CA ARG A 127 5.97 9.95 18.14
C ARG A 127 6.80 9.41 19.29
N ASN A 128 6.69 9.98 20.47
CA ASN A 128 7.42 9.49 21.65
C ASN A 128 6.91 8.11 22.07
N ILE A 129 5.58 7.88 22.02
CA ILE A 129 4.97 6.62 22.44
C ILE A 129 5.22 5.51 21.40
N PHE A 130 5.12 5.81 20.10
CA PHE A 130 5.17 4.83 19.00
C PHE A 130 6.43 4.96 18.13
N GLU A 131 7.57 5.38 18.70
CA GLU A 131 8.83 5.56 17.98
C GLU A 131 9.27 4.30 17.23
N GLU A 132 9.10 3.14 17.84
CA GLU A 132 9.52 1.85 17.29
C GLU A 132 8.83 1.54 15.96
N ILE A 133 7.54 1.89 15.80
CA ILE A 133 6.77 1.60 14.58
C ILE A 133 6.49 2.82 13.71
N GLY A 134 6.61 4.03 14.28
CA GLY A 134 6.28 5.30 13.64
C GLY A 134 4.80 5.64 13.66
N VAL A 135 4.48 6.91 13.41
CA VAL A 135 3.12 7.47 13.47
C VAL A 135 2.57 7.67 12.07
N ASN A 136 1.83 6.68 11.56
CA ASN A 136 1.23 6.71 10.23
C ASN A 136 -0.31 6.57 10.29
N ASP A 137 -0.80 5.45 10.81
CA ASP A 137 -2.22 5.12 10.90
C ASP A 137 -2.56 4.66 12.32
N THR A 138 -3.75 5.05 12.84
CA THR A 138 -4.14 4.72 14.21
C THR A 138 -4.24 3.22 14.43
N TYR A 139 -4.80 2.46 13.47
CA TYR A 139 -4.91 1.00 13.62
C TYR A 139 -3.54 0.32 13.84
N ALA A 140 -2.47 0.83 13.21
CA ALA A 140 -1.11 0.29 13.39
C ALA A 140 -0.60 0.54 14.82
N MET A 141 -0.90 1.73 15.37
CA MET A 141 -0.60 2.06 16.77
C MET A 141 -1.41 1.22 17.74
N PHE A 142 -2.69 0.94 17.44
CA PHE A 142 -3.52 0.04 18.24
C PHE A 142 -3.01 -1.41 18.24
N ILE A 143 -2.55 -1.92 17.09
CA ILE A 143 -1.90 -3.26 17.05
C ILE A 143 -0.68 -3.28 17.99
N TYR A 144 0.20 -2.29 17.87
CA TYR A 144 1.41 -2.20 18.70
C TYR A 144 1.08 -2.11 20.19
N LEU A 145 0.18 -1.20 20.58
CA LEU A 145 -0.29 -1.03 21.93
C LEU A 145 -0.86 -2.34 22.49
N SER A 146 -1.76 -2.97 21.77
CA SER A 146 -2.40 -4.22 22.18
C SER A 146 -1.41 -5.36 22.33
N CYS A 147 -0.45 -5.46 21.43
CA CYS A 147 0.64 -6.43 21.55
C CYS A 147 1.45 -6.25 22.85
N LYS A 148 1.71 -4.99 23.27
CA LYS A 148 2.43 -4.71 24.53
C LYS A 148 1.58 -4.99 25.78
N LEU A 149 0.25 -5.00 25.67
CA LEU A 149 -0.67 -5.29 26.75
C LEU A 149 -1.02 -6.78 26.90
N LEU A 150 -0.60 -7.63 25.97
CA LEU A 150 -0.82 -9.07 26.05
C LEU A 150 0.07 -9.73 27.10
N LYS A 151 -0.51 -10.62 27.90
CA LYS A 151 0.25 -11.61 28.69
C LYS A 151 1.05 -12.56 27.80
N ASP A 152 2.01 -13.21 28.36
CA ASP A 152 2.66 -14.36 27.71
C ASP A 152 1.61 -15.39 27.28
N ASN A 153 1.71 -15.87 26.05
CA ASN A 153 0.73 -16.71 25.35
C ASN A 153 -0.66 -16.08 25.18
N GLY A 154 -0.84 -14.79 25.49
CA GLY A 154 -2.09 -14.06 25.21
C GLY A 154 -2.34 -13.92 23.71
N GLN A 155 -3.61 -13.75 23.35
CA GLN A 155 -4.08 -13.77 21.96
C GLN A 155 -4.68 -12.43 21.55
N LEU A 156 -4.36 -11.98 20.35
CA LEU A 156 -4.95 -10.77 19.71
C LEU A 156 -5.66 -11.15 18.43
N CYS A 157 -6.89 -10.69 18.27
CA CYS A 157 -7.62 -10.79 17.02
C CYS A 157 -8.23 -9.43 16.63
N PHE A 158 -7.65 -8.76 15.64
CA PHE A 158 -8.10 -7.47 15.15
C PHE A 158 -8.51 -7.50 13.68
N ILE A 159 -9.58 -6.77 13.35
CA ILE A 159 -9.84 -6.40 11.97
C ILE A 159 -9.29 -4.99 11.71
N VAL A 160 -8.48 -4.85 10.67
CA VAL A 160 -7.77 -3.60 10.35
C VAL A 160 -7.66 -3.43 8.82
N SER A 161 -7.28 -2.22 8.36
CA SER A 161 -6.92 -2.04 6.95
C SER A 161 -5.79 -2.99 6.53
N ASP A 162 -5.90 -3.61 5.35
CA ASP A 162 -4.90 -4.52 4.81
C ASP A 162 -3.59 -3.85 4.38
N THR A 163 -3.54 -2.52 4.40
CA THR A 163 -2.38 -1.74 3.93
C THR A 163 -1.10 -2.01 4.72
N TYR A 164 -1.17 -2.48 5.98
CA TYR A 164 0.02 -2.86 6.73
C TYR A 164 0.75 -4.08 6.14
N LEU A 165 0.09 -4.89 5.34
CA LEU A 165 0.66 -6.12 4.79
C LEU A 165 1.83 -5.85 3.84
N THR A 166 1.77 -4.76 3.07
CA THR A 166 2.79 -4.47 2.04
C THR A 166 3.30 -3.04 2.04
N LEU A 167 2.51 -2.02 2.41
CA LEU A 167 2.96 -0.63 2.32
C LEU A 167 4.22 -0.38 3.16
N GLY A 168 5.22 0.25 2.53
CA GLY A 168 6.52 0.49 3.16
C GLY A 168 6.49 1.38 4.41
N ILE A 169 5.42 2.20 4.61
CA ILE A 169 5.24 2.99 5.84
C ILE A 169 5.06 2.10 7.08
N HIS A 170 4.56 0.86 6.90
CA HIS A 170 4.35 -0.11 7.97
C HIS A 170 5.48 -1.15 8.10
N LYS A 171 6.61 -0.95 7.41
CA LYS A 171 7.77 -1.85 7.48
C LYS A 171 8.21 -2.14 8.92
N LYS A 172 8.27 -1.09 9.75
CA LYS A 172 8.69 -1.22 11.16
C LYS A 172 7.69 -2.05 11.97
N LEU A 173 6.37 -1.86 11.77
CA LEU A 173 5.33 -2.67 12.41
C LEU A 173 5.45 -4.15 12.00
N ARG A 174 5.62 -4.45 10.71
CA ARG A 174 5.80 -5.84 10.26
C ARG A 174 7.02 -6.50 10.89
N LYS A 175 8.15 -5.77 10.94
CA LYS A 175 9.36 -6.27 11.61
C LYS A 175 9.13 -6.57 13.09
N PHE A 176 8.43 -5.67 13.79
CA PHE A 176 8.07 -5.82 15.19
C PHE A 176 7.22 -7.09 15.41
N LEU A 177 6.14 -7.26 14.65
CA LEU A 177 5.26 -8.42 14.75
C LEU A 177 6.01 -9.73 14.46
N LEU A 178 6.73 -9.81 13.35
CA LEU A 178 7.42 -11.02 12.92
C LEU A 178 8.53 -11.46 13.88
N LYS A 179 9.17 -10.53 14.59
CA LYS A 179 10.26 -10.84 15.51
C LYS A 179 9.79 -11.29 16.89
N ASN A 180 8.66 -10.78 17.35
CA ASN A 180 8.25 -10.89 18.74
C ASN A 180 7.03 -11.78 18.95
N TYR A 181 6.18 -11.98 17.94
CA TYR A 181 4.89 -12.66 18.06
C TYR A 181 4.77 -13.82 17.08
N THR A 182 3.95 -14.79 17.42
CA THR A 182 3.52 -15.85 16.51
C THR A 182 2.27 -15.38 15.77
N ILE A 183 2.38 -15.14 14.46
CA ILE A 183 1.25 -14.77 13.63
C ILE A 183 0.58 -16.06 13.16
N ASN A 184 -0.59 -16.36 13.71
CA ASN A 184 -1.28 -17.63 13.42
C ASN A 184 -1.99 -17.57 12.06
N GLU A 185 -2.78 -16.51 11.84
CA GLU A 185 -3.54 -16.35 10.61
C GLU A 185 -3.74 -14.87 10.24
N ILE A 186 -3.72 -14.60 8.95
CA ILE A 186 -4.15 -13.33 8.35
C ILE A 186 -5.25 -13.65 7.34
N THR A 187 -6.47 -13.18 7.60
CA THR A 187 -7.61 -13.37 6.70
C THR A 187 -7.88 -12.07 5.94
N LEU A 188 -7.76 -12.10 4.62
CA LEU A 188 -8.14 -10.99 3.75
C LEU A 188 -9.65 -11.01 3.57
N CYS A 189 -10.33 -10.00 4.09
CA CYS A 189 -11.80 -9.94 4.06
C CYS A 189 -12.35 -9.61 2.67
N SER A 190 -13.63 -9.92 2.46
CA SER A 190 -14.35 -9.53 1.25
C SER A 190 -14.21 -8.02 0.99
N LYS A 191 -13.94 -7.65 -0.26
CA LYS A 191 -13.86 -6.24 -0.71
C LYS A 191 -15.16 -5.46 -0.50
N LYS A 192 -16.27 -6.18 -0.26
CA LYS A 192 -17.60 -5.60 -0.05
C LYS A 192 -17.95 -5.42 1.43
N LEU A 193 -17.09 -5.87 2.37
CA LEU A 193 -17.42 -5.97 3.79
C LEU A 193 -17.96 -4.67 4.40
N PHE A 194 -17.35 -3.53 4.10
CA PHE A 194 -17.76 -2.22 4.61
C PHE A 194 -18.44 -1.32 3.55
N LYS A 195 -18.87 -1.89 2.42
CA LYS A 195 -19.47 -1.12 1.31
C LYS A 195 -20.72 -0.35 1.75
N ASP A 196 -21.58 -0.98 2.54
CA ASP A 196 -22.85 -0.39 3.00
C ASP A 196 -22.63 0.73 4.03
N SER A 197 -21.50 0.71 4.75
CA SER A 197 -21.09 1.81 5.65
C SER A 197 -20.41 2.98 4.90
N GLY A 198 -20.30 2.91 3.57
CA GLY A 198 -19.70 3.95 2.73
C GLY A 198 -18.17 3.97 2.76
N ALA A 199 -17.52 2.96 3.33
CA ALA A 199 -16.08 2.85 3.34
C ALA A 199 -15.56 1.99 2.18
N LEU A 200 -14.70 2.57 1.35
CA LEU A 200 -13.94 1.84 0.32
C LEU A 200 -12.57 1.43 0.88
N VAL A 201 -12.58 0.59 1.92
CA VAL A 201 -11.36 0.11 2.59
C VAL A 201 -11.31 -1.40 2.50
N ASN A 202 -10.22 -1.92 1.94
CA ASN A 202 -9.93 -3.35 2.07
C ASN A 202 -9.42 -3.61 3.49
N THR A 203 -9.90 -4.70 4.08
CA THR A 203 -9.57 -5.06 5.45
C THR A 203 -9.03 -6.48 5.54
N SER A 204 -8.31 -6.73 6.63
CA SER A 204 -7.88 -8.07 7.01
C SER A 204 -8.06 -8.29 8.50
N VAL A 205 -8.34 -9.52 8.88
CA VAL A 205 -8.26 -9.97 10.26
C VAL A 205 -6.85 -10.51 10.52
N ILE A 206 -6.19 -9.97 11.54
CA ILE A 206 -4.92 -10.52 12.06
C ILE A 206 -5.20 -11.24 13.37
N TYR A 207 -4.78 -12.52 13.43
CA TYR A 207 -4.80 -13.32 14.63
C TYR A 207 -3.38 -13.73 15.00
N LEU A 208 -2.93 -13.37 16.21
CA LEU A 208 -1.59 -13.65 16.70
C LEU A 208 -1.59 -14.03 18.20
N THR A 209 -0.50 -14.66 18.61
CA THR A 209 -0.22 -15.04 20.01
C THR A 209 1.06 -14.34 20.48
N ASN A 210 1.05 -13.83 21.72
CA ASN A 210 2.22 -13.25 22.38
C ASN A 210 3.19 -14.38 22.79
N LYS A 211 3.84 -14.93 21.79
CA LYS A 211 4.87 -15.95 21.91
C LYS A 211 5.79 -15.84 20.71
N LYS A 212 7.07 -15.98 20.90
CA LYS A 212 8.01 -16.01 19.77
C LYS A 212 7.74 -17.24 18.91
N ALA A 213 7.60 -17.04 17.59
CA ALA A 213 7.38 -18.13 16.66
C ALA A 213 8.56 -19.10 16.61
N SER A 214 8.28 -20.40 16.50
CA SER A 214 9.30 -21.40 16.19
C SER A 214 9.84 -21.21 14.77
N ASN A 215 10.99 -21.82 14.48
CA ASN A 215 11.58 -21.73 13.13
C ASN A 215 10.69 -22.32 12.03
N GLU A 216 9.87 -23.31 12.39
CA GLU A 216 8.99 -24.07 11.48
C GLU A 216 7.57 -23.50 11.43
N HIS A 217 7.27 -22.47 12.24
CA HIS A 217 5.93 -21.92 12.30
C HIS A 217 5.52 -21.29 10.96
N ALA A 218 4.39 -21.74 10.42
CA ALA A 218 3.81 -21.22 9.19
C ALA A 218 2.65 -20.26 9.50
N VAL A 219 2.71 -19.05 8.95
CA VAL A 219 1.58 -18.11 8.90
C VAL A 219 0.56 -18.62 7.89
N VAL A 220 -0.69 -18.73 8.28
CA VAL A 220 -1.80 -19.04 7.37
C VAL A 220 -2.37 -17.75 6.78
N PHE A 221 -2.41 -17.64 5.47
CA PHE A 221 -3.11 -16.58 4.75
C PHE A 221 -4.41 -17.14 4.18
N ASN A 222 -5.55 -16.57 4.56
CA ASN A 222 -6.87 -16.96 4.11
C ASN A 222 -7.46 -15.85 3.22
N ASP A 223 -7.52 -16.06 1.91
CA ASP A 223 -7.96 -15.04 0.94
C ASP A 223 -9.46 -15.16 0.64
N CYS A 224 -10.25 -14.32 1.30
CA CYS A 224 -11.71 -14.24 1.14
C CYS A 224 -12.14 -12.99 0.33
N ARG A 225 -11.22 -12.30 -0.35
CA ARG A 225 -11.51 -11.00 -1.02
C ARG A 225 -12.61 -11.08 -2.07
N GLU A 226 -12.75 -12.20 -2.74
CA GLU A 226 -13.78 -12.42 -3.78
C GLU A 226 -15.01 -13.19 -3.26
N ASN A 227 -15.00 -13.62 -2.00
CA ASN A 227 -16.09 -14.33 -1.37
C ASN A 227 -17.27 -13.40 -1.03
N LYS A 228 -18.42 -13.99 -0.67
CA LYS A 228 -19.50 -13.27 0.01
C LYS A 228 -19.00 -12.70 1.34
N VAL A 229 -19.67 -11.67 1.84
CA VAL A 229 -19.20 -10.92 3.02
C VAL A 229 -19.17 -11.75 4.31
N ASP A 230 -19.99 -12.78 4.39
CA ASP A 230 -20.15 -13.73 5.51
C ASP A 230 -19.38 -15.05 5.31
N ASP A 231 -18.73 -15.24 4.16
CA ASP A 231 -17.98 -16.46 3.85
C ASP A 231 -16.48 -16.28 4.07
N TYR A 232 -15.97 -16.93 5.11
CA TYR A 232 -14.55 -16.94 5.50
C TYR A 232 -13.80 -18.21 5.07
N ASN A 233 -14.38 -19.01 4.17
CA ASN A 233 -13.72 -20.17 3.57
C ASN A 233 -13.00 -19.76 2.27
N GLY A 234 -11.95 -19.00 2.40
CA GLY A 234 -11.14 -18.53 1.29
C GLY A 234 -10.05 -19.50 0.85
N LYS A 235 -9.32 -19.09 -0.17
CA LYS A 235 -8.14 -19.81 -0.62
C LYS A 235 -7.00 -19.62 0.39
N LYS A 236 -6.47 -20.75 0.91
CA LYS A 236 -5.42 -20.73 1.93
C LYS A 236 -4.03 -20.86 1.31
N TYR A 237 -3.09 -20.07 1.83
CA TYR A 237 -1.66 -20.12 1.56
C TYR A 237 -0.92 -20.22 2.88
N GLN A 238 0.25 -20.80 2.86
CA GLN A 238 1.10 -20.89 4.04
C GLN A 238 2.53 -20.44 3.72
N THR A 239 3.14 -19.72 4.62
CA THR A 239 4.52 -19.28 4.50
C THR A 239 5.20 -19.35 5.86
N ILE A 240 6.37 -19.94 5.94
CA ILE A 240 7.16 -19.97 7.18
C ILE A 240 7.45 -18.54 7.63
N GLN A 241 7.07 -18.18 8.86
CA GLN A 241 7.17 -16.81 9.39
C GLN A 241 8.61 -16.29 9.34
N LYS A 242 9.60 -17.12 9.63
CA LYS A 242 11.03 -16.78 9.55
C LYS A 242 11.44 -16.33 8.13
N ASN A 243 10.87 -16.94 7.08
CA ASN A 243 11.20 -16.59 5.71
C ASN A 243 10.71 -15.19 5.34
N ILE A 244 9.60 -14.73 5.92
CA ILE A 244 9.06 -13.39 5.68
C ILE A 244 10.04 -12.30 6.15
N LEU A 245 10.87 -12.58 7.16
CA LEU A 245 11.93 -11.66 7.61
C LEU A 245 13.02 -11.44 6.55
N SER A 246 13.15 -12.33 5.58
CA SER A 246 14.08 -12.18 4.44
C SER A 246 13.47 -11.41 3.26
N TYR A 247 12.15 -11.21 3.23
CA TYR A 247 11.50 -10.53 2.12
C TYR A 247 11.74 -9.01 2.15
N PRO A 248 11.73 -8.35 0.98
CA PRO A 248 11.85 -6.89 0.92
C PRO A 248 10.81 -6.21 1.81
N ASP A 249 11.26 -5.32 2.71
CA ASP A 249 10.40 -4.62 3.67
C ASP A 249 9.52 -5.55 4.53
N TYR A 250 9.85 -6.83 4.64
CA TYR A 250 9.08 -7.82 5.41
C TYR A 250 7.62 -7.95 4.94
N VAL A 251 7.36 -7.82 3.63
CA VAL A 251 6.00 -7.89 3.09
C VAL A 251 5.37 -9.26 3.35
N PHE A 252 4.08 -9.26 3.67
CA PHE A 252 3.32 -10.48 3.81
C PHE A 252 2.87 -10.96 2.42
N ASP A 253 3.24 -12.20 2.09
CA ASP A 253 2.84 -12.83 0.83
C ASP A 253 1.56 -13.64 1.02
N PHE A 254 0.48 -13.17 0.44
CA PHE A 254 -0.82 -13.81 0.41
C PHE A 254 -1.24 -14.28 -0.99
N ASN A 255 -0.30 -14.32 -1.95
CA ASN A 255 -0.56 -14.72 -3.34
C ASN A 255 0.31 -15.91 -3.79
N GLY A 256 1.04 -16.56 -2.87
CA GLY A 256 1.94 -17.67 -3.20
C GLY A 256 3.19 -17.24 -3.96
N GLY A 257 3.65 -15.99 -3.75
CA GLY A 257 4.84 -15.43 -4.39
C GLY A 257 6.14 -15.59 -3.63
N ALA A 258 6.17 -16.41 -2.58
CA ALA A 258 7.30 -16.59 -1.67
C ALA A 258 8.64 -16.81 -2.38
N LYS A 259 8.67 -17.70 -3.40
CA LYS A 259 9.86 -17.96 -4.22
C LYS A 259 10.34 -16.67 -4.92
N LEU A 260 9.44 -15.92 -5.51
CA LEU A 260 9.77 -14.71 -6.24
C LEU A 260 10.22 -13.57 -5.31
N LEU A 261 9.63 -13.44 -4.12
CA LEU A 261 10.06 -12.49 -3.09
C LEU A 261 11.48 -12.80 -2.58
N GLY A 262 11.83 -14.08 -2.41
CA GLY A 262 13.20 -14.50 -2.11
C GLY A 262 14.18 -14.02 -3.17
N LYS A 263 13.88 -14.27 -4.44
CA LYS A 263 14.70 -13.85 -5.59
C LYS A 263 14.93 -12.33 -5.66
N ILE A 264 13.95 -11.51 -5.24
CA ILE A 264 14.13 -10.05 -5.28
C ILE A 264 15.41 -9.62 -4.54
N ASN A 265 15.77 -10.25 -3.42
CA ASN A 265 16.93 -9.85 -2.63
C ASN A 265 18.27 -10.38 -3.13
N GLU A 266 18.27 -11.36 -4.04
CA GLU A 266 19.49 -11.94 -4.61
C GLU A 266 20.20 -10.98 -5.57
N PHE A 267 19.49 -10.01 -6.18
CA PHE A 267 20.01 -9.15 -7.22
C PHE A 267 20.19 -7.71 -6.77
N LYS A 268 21.07 -6.97 -7.47
CA LYS A 268 21.14 -5.51 -7.37
C LYS A 268 19.77 -4.90 -7.67
N LYS A 269 19.50 -3.72 -7.10
CA LYS A 269 18.20 -3.06 -7.26
C LYS A 269 18.22 -2.04 -8.40
N MET A 270 17.04 -1.78 -8.99
CA MET A 270 16.85 -0.77 -10.04
C MET A 270 17.41 0.61 -9.68
N VAL A 271 17.43 0.99 -8.39
CA VAL A 271 18.02 2.26 -7.92
C VAL A 271 19.49 2.43 -8.31
N SER A 272 20.23 1.33 -8.46
CA SER A 272 21.63 1.39 -8.89
C SER A 272 21.79 1.75 -10.37
N TYR A 273 20.75 1.60 -11.17
CA TYR A 273 20.78 1.73 -12.63
C TYR A 273 19.96 2.91 -13.16
N LEU A 274 19.09 3.49 -12.34
CA LEU A 274 18.13 4.52 -12.74
C LEU A 274 18.26 5.79 -11.91
N ASP A 275 18.22 6.94 -12.60
CA ASP A 275 17.96 8.26 -12.04
C ASP A 275 16.49 8.63 -12.22
N GLY A 276 16.07 9.78 -11.69
CA GLY A 276 14.72 10.31 -11.85
C GLY A 276 13.73 9.84 -10.79
N GLY A 277 12.46 9.93 -11.10
CA GLY A 277 11.35 9.58 -10.23
C GLY A 277 10.24 10.62 -10.22
N LEU A 278 10.05 11.33 -9.08
CA LEU A 278 9.00 12.35 -8.95
C LEU A 278 9.18 13.49 -9.92
N GLY A 279 8.08 13.89 -10.53
CA GLY A 279 7.99 15.07 -11.35
C GLY A 279 7.46 16.28 -10.58
N MET A 280 7.05 17.27 -11.33
CA MET A 280 6.52 18.52 -10.81
C MET A 280 4.99 18.43 -10.60
N HIS A 281 4.46 19.36 -9.82
CA HIS A 281 3.04 19.49 -9.56
C HIS A 281 2.56 20.90 -9.95
N THR A 282 1.57 20.96 -10.82
CA THR A 282 0.89 22.24 -11.14
C THR A 282 -0.07 22.57 -10.00
N THR A 283 -0.17 23.83 -9.63
CA THR A 283 -1.15 24.31 -8.65
C THR A 283 -2.55 24.42 -9.24
N ASP A 284 -2.64 24.70 -10.57
CA ASP A 284 -3.87 24.83 -11.31
C ASP A 284 -3.71 24.32 -12.75
N ASN A 285 -4.31 23.16 -13.03
CA ASN A 285 -4.21 22.53 -14.36
C ASN A 285 -4.94 23.33 -15.45
N HIS A 286 -6.07 23.96 -15.13
CA HIS A 286 -6.85 24.71 -16.13
C HIS A 286 -6.10 25.94 -16.62
N LYS A 287 -5.31 26.55 -15.75
CA LYS A 287 -4.53 27.74 -16.04
C LYS A 287 -3.22 27.44 -16.77
N PHE A 288 -2.57 26.32 -16.42
CA PHE A 288 -1.18 26.08 -16.82
C PHE A 288 -1.00 24.98 -17.87
N LEU A 289 -2.05 24.18 -18.16
CA LEU A 289 -1.96 23.12 -19.15
C LEU A 289 -2.80 23.44 -20.39
N ALA A 290 -2.32 22.96 -21.54
CA ALA A 290 -3.08 22.85 -22.76
C ALA A 290 -2.96 21.44 -23.34
N ILE A 291 -3.95 21.01 -24.12
CA ILE A 291 -3.93 19.72 -24.82
C ILE A 291 -2.95 19.84 -25.99
N ALA A 292 -2.03 18.88 -26.10
CA ALA A 292 -1.17 18.78 -27.27
C ALA A 292 -1.98 18.25 -28.46
N ASP A 293 -2.08 19.07 -29.53
CA ASP A 293 -2.78 18.73 -30.74
C ASP A 293 -1.79 18.29 -31.81
N TYR A 294 -1.84 17.03 -32.18
CA TYR A 294 -1.01 16.37 -33.19
C TYR A 294 -1.72 16.45 -34.56
N ASN A 295 -1.85 17.66 -35.10
CA ASN A 295 -2.55 17.92 -36.37
C ASN A 295 -3.99 17.38 -36.38
N GLY A 296 -4.78 17.73 -35.38
CA GLY A 296 -6.17 17.28 -35.21
C GLY A 296 -6.32 16.03 -34.35
N ILE A 297 -5.23 15.31 -34.05
CA ILE A 297 -5.27 14.14 -33.21
C ILE A 297 -4.93 14.53 -31.76
N GLN A 298 -5.80 14.15 -30.80
CA GLN A 298 -5.62 14.42 -29.38
C GLN A 298 -5.61 13.12 -28.58
N TYR A 299 -4.61 12.95 -27.72
CA TYR A 299 -4.46 11.79 -26.86
C TYR A 299 -4.89 12.05 -25.42
N ALA A 300 -5.08 13.33 -25.07
CA ALA A 300 -5.57 13.73 -23.76
C ALA A 300 -7.08 13.52 -23.65
N LYS A 301 -7.54 13.05 -22.48
CA LYS A 301 -8.95 13.20 -22.10
C LYS A 301 -9.20 14.66 -21.70
N ASN A 302 -10.30 15.24 -22.21
CA ASN A 302 -10.73 16.58 -21.78
C ASN A 302 -11.17 16.52 -20.31
N ASN A 303 -10.29 16.93 -19.39
CA ASN A 303 -10.56 17.03 -17.96
C ASN A 303 -10.81 18.50 -17.56
N GLY A 304 -11.60 19.22 -18.33
CA GLY A 304 -11.86 20.65 -18.15
C GLY A 304 -10.77 21.57 -18.72
N ILE A 305 -9.73 21.03 -19.38
CA ILE A 305 -8.69 21.80 -20.06
C ILE A 305 -9.20 22.13 -21.46
N SER A 306 -9.57 23.37 -21.69
CA SER A 306 -10.16 23.83 -22.97
C SER A 306 -9.10 24.26 -24.00
N GLN A 307 -7.95 24.74 -23.55
CA GLN A 307 -6.89 25.24 -24.44
C GLN A 307 -6.20 24.06 -25.15
N LYS A 308 -6.01 24.24 -26.49
CA LYS A 308 -5.28 23.29 -27.36
C LYS A 308 -4.15 24.04 -28.04
N ILE A 309 -3.04 23.36 -28.25
CA ILE A 309 -1.88 23.90 -28.94
C ILE A 309 -1.41 22.86 -29.95
N ASN A 310 -1.35 23.25 -31.24
CA ASN A 310 -0.77 22.40 -32.27
C ASN A 310 0.72 22.18 -31.95
N ILE A 311 1.20 20.95 -32.07
CA ILE A 311 2.60 20.64 -31.77
C ILE A 311 3.60 21.39 -32.67
N LYS A 312 3.19 21.81 -33.86
CA LYS A 312 4.01 22.61 -34.76
C LYS A 312 4.21 24.05 -34.27
N ASP A 313 3.26 24.56 -33.46
CA ASP A 313 3.26 25.92 -32.93
C ASP A 313 3.86 26.01 -31.52
N ILE A 314 4.48 24.94 -31.03
CA ILE A 314 5.08 24.91 -29.70
C ILE A 314 6.36 25.74 -29.68
N ASP A 315 6.26 26.93 -29.09
CA ASP A 315 7.41 27.75 -28.72
C ASP A 315 8.00 27.19 -27.40
N ASN A 316 9.15 26.53 -27.48
CA ASN A 316 9.84 25.94 -26.35
C ASN A 316 10.23 26.89 -25.20
N LYS A 317 10.19 28.24 -25.44
CA LYS A 317 10.34 29.27 -24.40
C LYS A 317 9.06 29.52 -23.64
N LYS A 318 7.89 29.24 -24.26
CA LYS A 318 6.57 29.46 -23.66
C LYS A 318 5.87 28.17 -23.25
N TRP A 319 6.13 27.07 -23.92
CA TRP A 319 5.48 25.79 -23.71
C TRP A 319 6.46 24.63 -23.77
N LYS A 320 6.25 23.60 -22.95
CA LYS A 320 6.98 22.33 -23.03
C LYS A 320 6.01 21.15 -23.02
N PHE A 321 6.37 20.06 -23.66
CA PHE A 321 5.64 18.81 -23.55
C PHE A 321 5.55 18.36 -22.09
N TYR A 322 4.41 17.79 -21.73
CA TYR A 322 4.13 17.38 -20.36
C TYR A 322 3.39 16.05 -20.27
N HIS A 323 3.99 15.09 -19.61
CA HIS A 323 3.36 13.82 -19.25
C HIS A 323 2.57 13.96 -17.97
N LYS A 324 1.25 14.08 -18.07
CA LYS A 324 0.34 14.29 -16.93
C LYS A 324 -0.07 12.99 -16.26
N LYS A 325 -0.19 11.89 -17.01
CA LYS A 325 -0.61 10.58 -16.53
C LYS A 325 0.30 9.50 -17.09
N GLY A 326 0.58 8.46 -16.29
CA GLY A 326 1.22 7.27 -16.81
C GLY A 326 0.27 6.48 -17.73
N GLY A 327 -0.97 6.30 -17.28
CA GLY A 327 -1.99 5.54 -18.02
C GLY A 327 -1.69 4.05 -18.12
N ASN A 328 -2.46 3.35 -18.94
CA ASN A 328 -2.29 1.90 -19.17
C ASN A 328 -1.56 1.59 -20.48
N ASN A 329 -1.10 2.60 -21.22
CA ASN A 329 -0.41 2.41 -22.48
C ASN A 329 1.02 1.96 -22.23
N LYS A 330 1.34 0.75 -22.67
CA LYS A 330 2.69 0.18 -22.65
C LYS A 330 3.47 0.68 -23.88
N TYR A 331 4.79 0.74 -23.76
CA TYR A 331 5.79 1.05 -24.80
C TYR A 331 5.74 2.47 -25.34
N TYR A 332 4.60 2.99 -25.80
CA TYR A 332 4.51 4.31 -26.41
C TYR A 332 3.13 4.96 -26.26
N LEU A 333 3.15 6.23 -25.95
CA LEU A 333 2.09 7.21 -26.11
C LEU A 333 2.77 8.59 -26.20
N PRO A 334 2.43 9.46 -27.15
CA PRO A 334 2.97 10.80 -27.18
C PRO A 334 2.55 11.62 -25.94
N ALA A 335 3.25 12.71 -25.65
CA ALA A 335 2.89 13.57 -24.54
C ALA A 335 1.50 14.16 -24.78
N GLU A 336 0.58 13.94 -23.84
CA GLU A 336 -0.83 14.30 -24.01
C GLU A 336 -1.09 15.79 -23.81
N TYR A 337 -0.18 16.47 -23.12
CA TYR A 337 -0.32 17.88 -22.75
C TYR A 337 0.95 18.66 -23.06
N VAL A 338 0.79 19.98 -23.10
CA VAL A 338 1.86 20.96 -22.97
C VAL A 338 1.61 21.82 -21.74
N ILE A 339 2.69 22.29 -21.12
CA ILE A 339 2.65 23.11 -19.91
C ILE A 339 3.29 24.47 -20.19
N LYS A 340 2.70 25.54 -19.66
CA LYS A 340 3.26 26.90 -19.72
C LYS A 340 4.65 26.94 -19.09
N TRP A 341 5.63 27.53 -19.81
CA TRP A 341 7.03 27.51 -19.38
C TRP A 341 7.66 28.90 -19.37
N ASP A 342 6.85 29.94 -19.20
CA ASP A 342 7.35 31.30 -18.94
C ASP A 342 7.76 31.46 -17.45
N LYS A 343 8.60 32.45 -17.19
CA LYS A 343 9.18 32.73 -15.84
C LYS A 343 8.10 32.89 -14.75
N LYS A 344 6.98 33.54 -15.08
CA LYS A 344 5.84 33.76 -14.15
C LYS A 344 5.13 32.46 -13.82
N SER A 345 4.90 31.59 -14.80
CA SER A 345 4.24 30.30 -14.63
C SER A 345 5.07 29.33 -13.84
N ILE A 346 6.40 29.25 -14.09
CA ILE A 346 7.33 28.35 -13.40
C ILE A 346 7.32 28.61 -11.89
N GLY A 347 7.23 29.86 -11.44
CA GLY A 347 7.17 30.22 -10.02
C GLY A 347 5.97 29.65 -9.25
N ASN A 348 4.92 29.17 -9.95
CA ASN A 348 3.74 28.56 -9.34
C ASN A 348 3.83 27.03 -9.23
N TYR A 349 4.88 26.39 -9.77
CA TYR A 349 4.99 24.94 -9.77
C TYR A 349 5.74 24.44 -8.53
N LYS A 350 5.25 23.34 -7.97
CA LYS A 350 5.96 22.61 -6.91
C LYS A 350 6.86 21.56 -7.55
N MET A 351 8.16 21.73 -7.44
CA MET A 351 9.16 20.83 -8.00
C MET A 351 9.96 20.16 -6.88
N PRO A 352 10.28 18.85 -7.00
CA PRO A 352 11.24 18.21 -6.12
C PRO A 352 12.64 18.84 -6.28
N SER A 353 13.44 18.89 -5.21
CA SER A 353 14.78 19.45 -5.22
C SER A 353 15.74 18.78 -6.22
N ASN A 354 15.47 17.52 -6.54
CA ASN A 354 16.27 16.72 -7.49
C ASN A 354 15.66 16.65 -8.90
N TYR A 355 14.67 17.51 -9.21
CA TYR A 355 14.04 17.56 -10.52
C TYR A 355 14.98 18.23 -11.55
N ASN A 356 15.56 17.43 -12.43
CA ASN A 356 16.47 17.94 -13.46
C ASN A 356 15.69 18.42 -14.69
N LEU A 357 15.52 19.74 -14.78
CA LEU A 357 14.81 20.42 -15.89
C LEU A 357 15.55 20.33 -17.24
N ASN A 358 16.85 20.07 -17.20
CA ASN A 358 17.72 20.10 -18.38
C ASN A 358 18.15 18.69 -18.83
N ASP A 359 17.49 17.66 -18.33
CA ASP A 359 17.83 16.28 -18.71
C ASP A 359 17.42 16.03 -20.19
N LYS A 360 18.43 15.89 -21.05
CA LYS A 360 18.25 15.61 -22.46
C LYS A 360 18.33 14.11 -22.78
N ARG A 361 18.53 13.27 -21.76
CA ARG A 361 18.56 11.81 -21.94
C ARG A 361 17.19 11.30 -22.38
N GLN A 362 17.18 10.22 -23.13
CA GLN A 362 15.95 9.47 -23.35
C GLN A 362 15.54 8.77 -22.07
N GLY A 363 14.37 9.12 -21.54
CA GLY A 363 13.78 8.50 -20.38
C GLY A 363 12.58 7.62 -20.71
N PHE A 364 11.96 7.08 -19.67
CA PHE A 364 10.71 6.34 -19.76
C PHE A 364 9.77 6.67 -18.60
N ILE A 365 8.47 6.65 -18.86
CA ILE A 365 7.41 6.96 -17.90
C ILE A 365 6.86 5.66 -17.32
N ILE A 366 6.68 5.63 -15.99
CA ILE A 366 5.95 4.59 -15.28
C ILE A 366 4.69 5.22 -14.68
N SER A 367 3.55 4.55 -14.84
CA SER A 367 2.30 4.96 -14.22
C SER A 367 2.35 4.71 -12.72
N GLY A 368 2.09 5.77 -11.92
CA GLY A 368 1.94 5.64 -10.47
C GLY A 368 0.54 5.20 -10.04
N ILE A 369 -0.44 5.18 -10.95
CA ILE A 369 -1.80 4.72 -10.69
C ILE A 369 -2.18 3.76 -11.81
N CYS A 370 -2.09 2.47 -11.56
CA CYS A 370 -2.42 1.44 -12.54
C CYS A 370 -2.68 0.09 -11.86
N SER A 371 -3.52 -0.73 -12.48
CA SER A 371 -3.74 -2.12 -12.06
C SER A 371 -2.56 -3.04 -12.41
N ASN A 372 -1.81 -2.70 -13.44
CA ASN A 372 -0.63 -3.43 -13.90
C ASN A 372 0.52 -2.44 -14.12
N LEU A 373 1.76 -2.90 -13.87
CA LEU A 373 2.94 -2.11 -14.16
C LEU A 373 2.99 -1.77 -15.65
N THR A 374 3.11 -0.49 -15.97
CA THR A 374 3.21 -0.01 -17.34
C THR A 374 4.39 0.94 -17.48
N ALA A 375 5.25 0.66 -18.46
CA ALA A 375 6.37 1.51 -18.81
C ALA A 375 6.27 1.90 -20.31
N ARG A 376 6.51 3.17 -20.61
CA ARG A 376 6.50 3.71 -21.98
C ARG A 376 7.59 4.74 -22.20
N LEU A 377 8.00 4.91 -23.44
CA LEU A 377 9.01 5.90 -23.81
C LEU A 377 8.54 7.31 -23.48
N SER A 378 9.39 8.15 -22.89
CA SER A 378 9.11 9.56 -22.67
C SER A 378 9.43 10.37 -23.94
N THR A 379 8.78 11.52 -24.12
CA THR A 379 9.20 12.52 -25.10
C THR A 379 10.48 13.20 -24.58
N ILE A 380 11.52 13.30 -25.40
CA ILE A 380 12.78 13.96 -25.01
C ILE A 380 12.51 15.41 -24.67
N GLY A 381 13.04 15.88 -23.55
CA GLY A 381 12.85 17.24 -23.05
C GLY A 381 11.44 17.54 -22.51
N ALA A 382 10.56 16.55 -22.47
CA ALA A 382 9.27 16.70 -21.82
C ALA A 382 9.41 16.73 -20.29
N LEU A 383 8.52 17.48 -19.66
CA LEU A 383 8.34 17.48 -18.21
C LEU A 383 7.31 16.43 -17.81
N TRP A 384 7.24 16.09 -16.52
CA TRP A 384 6.34 15.03 -16.03
C TRP A 384 5.72 15.35 -14.68
N GLU A 385 4.53 14.82 -14.44
CA GLU A 385 3.76 14.94 -13.19
C GLU A 385 4.45 14.16 -12.06
N SER A 386 4.12 14.50 -10.82
CA SER A 386 4.73 13.88 -9.65
C SER A 386 4.41 12.37 -9.54
N ASN A 387 3.38 11.97 -8.80
CA ASN A 387 3.12 10.56 -8.54
C ASN A 387 2.38 9.81 -9.67
N LYS A 388 1.79 10.53 -10.63
CA LYS A 388 0.94 9.91 -11.66
C LYS A 388 1.71 9.49 -12.90
N ALA A 389 2.84 10.14 -13.18
CA ALA A 389 3.69 9.87 -14.33
C ALA A 389 5.16 10.00 -13.90
N MET A 390 5.69 9.00 -13.20
CA MET A 390 7.09 8.98 -12.77
C MET A 390 8.00 8.78 -13.96
N CYS A 391 9.01 9.64 -14.16
CA CYS A 391 9.99 9.48 -15.23
C CYS A 391 11.32 9.01 -14.69
N PHE A 392 11.90 8.01 -15.35
CA PHE A 392 13.20 7.44 -15.01
C PHE A 392 14.15 7.53 -16.21
N PHE A 393 15.43 7.67 -15.90
CA PHE A 393 16.52 7.79 -16.87
C PHE A 393 17.59 6.76 -16.55
N PRO A 394 17.96 5.89 -17.50
CA PRO A 394 19.10 5.00 -17.31
C PRO A 394 20.38 5.79 -17.06
N LYS A 395 21.18 5.38 -16.07
CA LYS A 395 22.48 6.00 -15.76
C LYS A 395 23.50 5.73 -16.88
N ASP A 396 23.51 4.52 -17.40
CA ASP A 396 24.32 4.11 -18.56
C ASP A 396 23.41 3.74 -19.72
N GLN A 397 23.09 4.73 -20.58
CA GLN A 397 22.23 4.53 -21.75
C GLN A 397 22.89 3.72 -22.88
N LYS A 398 24.24 3.64 -22.91
CA LYS A 398 24.95 2.83 -23.90
C LYS A 398 24.77 1.34 -23.61
N LYS A 399 24.93 0.96 -22.35
CA LYS A 399 24.77 -0.43 -21.91
C LYS A 399 23.29 -0.83 -21.73
N TYR A 400 22.51 0.04 -21.15
CA TYR A 400 21.10 -0.19 -20.79
C TYR A 400 20.22 0.94 -21.33
N PRO A 401 19.80 0.91 -22.61
CA PRO A 401 18.92 1.93 -23.17
C PRO A 401 17.52 1.90 -22.52
N SER A 402 16.77 3.00 -22.62
CA SER A 402 15.42 3.11 -22.06
C SER A 402 14.48 2.02 -22.55
N GLU A 403 14.60 1.63 -23.81
CA GLU A 403 13.77 0.60 -24.44
C GLU A 403 14.02 -0.81 -23.81
N PHE A 404 15.22 -1.07 -23.31
CA PHE A 404 15.50 -2.26 -22.52
C PHE A 404 14.68 -2.27 -21.21
N PHE A 405 14.72 -1.18 -20.45
CA PHE A 405 13.94 -1.08 -19.22
C PHE A 405 12.43 -1.14 -19.47
N ILE A 406 11.95 -0.51 -20.55
CA ILE A 406 10.53 -0.60 -20.95
C ILE A 406 10.15 -2.06 -21.21
N GLY A 407 10.99 -2.81 -21.92
CA GLY A 407 10.75 -4.22 -22.21
C GLY A 407 10.63 -5.07 -20.95
N ILE A 408 11.62 -5.00 -20.05
CA ILE A 408 11.62 -5.81 -18.83
C ILE A 408 10.53 -5.41 -17.86
N LEU A 409 10.26 -4.10 -17.67
CA LEU A 409 9.24 -3.60 -16.74
C LEU A 409 7.81 -3.89 -17.22
N ASN A 410 7.59 -4.05 -18.51
CA ASN A 410 6.31 -4.48 -19.06
C ASN A 410 6.09 -6.00 -19.02
N SER A 411 7.10 -6.79 -18.59
CA SER A 411 6.99 -8.25 -18.51
C SER A 411 6.10 -8.70 -17.34
N GLU A 412 5.60 -9.93 -17.46
CA GLU A 412 4.71 -10.51 -16.47
C GLU A 412 5.38 -10.70 -15.11
N VAL A 413 6.67 -11.13 -15.10
CA VAL A 413 7.38 -11.36 -13.82
C VAL A 413 7.58 -10.06 -13.04
N TYR A 414 7.95 -8.96 -13.71
CA TYR A 414 8.07 -7.66 -13.03
C TYR A 414 6.70 -7.13 -12.57
N ASN A 415 5.63 -7.40 -13.31
CA ASN A 415 4.29 -7.07 -12.88
C ASN A 415 3.86 -7.89 -11.64
N LYS A 416 4.20 -9.19 -11.59
CA LYS A 416 4.00 -10.01 -10.39
C LYS A 416 4.80 -9.47 -9.20
N MET A 417 6.09 -9.15 -9.39
CA MET A 417 6.95 -8.61 -8.33
C MET A 417 6.43 -7.30 -7.74
N ILE A 418 6.00 -6.35 -8.58
CA ILE A 418 5.49 -5.07 -8.07
C ILE A 418 4.22 -5.27 -7.24
N LYS A 419 3.35 -6.19 -7.62
CA LYS A 419 2.13 -6.54 -6.87
C LYS A 419 2.43 -7.25 -5.54
N LEU A 420 3.49 -8.04 -5.48
CA LEU A 420 3.96 -8.62 -4.22
C LEU A 420 4.53 -7.57 -3.28
N LEU A 421 5.26 -6.57 -3.81
CA LEU A 421 5.82 -5.46 -3.03
C LEU A 421 4.76 -4.44 -2.61
N ASN A 422 3.73 -4.24 -3.42
CA ASN A 422 2.66 -3.29 -3.20
C ASN A 422 1.38 -3.75 -3.91
N HIS A 423 0.44 -4.30 -3.15
CA HIS A 423 -0.83 -4.82 -3.68
C HIS A 423 -1.85 -3.74 -4.03
N THR A 424 -1.57 -2.47 -3.73
CA THR A 424 -2.45 -1.35 -4.08
C THR A 424 -2.28 -0.94 -5.54
N ASN A 425 -3.24 -0.18 -6.07
CA ASN A 425 -3.14 0.41 -7.41
C ASN A 425 -2.26 1.68 -7.43
N SER A 426 -1.63 2.05 -6.30
CA SER A 426 -0.77 3.23 -6.18
C SER A 426 0.69 2.83 -6.04
N ILE A 427 1.36 2.64 -7.18
CA ILE A 427 2.79 2.32 -7.25
C ILE A 427 3.60 3.58 -6.88
N GLN A 428 4.62 3.41 -6.04
CA GLN A 428 5.49 4.50 -5.61
C GLN A 428 6.90 4.33 -6.18
N ILE A 429 7.65 5.43 -6.25
CA ILE A 429 9.06 5.41 -6.73
C ILE A 429 9.90 4.38 -5.98
N ARG A 430 9.72 4.29 -4.66
CA ARG A 430 10.45 3.32 -3.83
C ARG A 430 10.17 1.88 -4.22
N ASP A 431 8.96 1.58 -4.73
CA ASP A 431 8.59 0.24 -5.14
C ASP A 431 9.33 -0.14 -6.43
N ILE A 432 9.39 0.78 -7.39
CA ILE A 432 10.19 0.62 -8.62
C ILE A 432 11.68 0.48 -8.30
N LYS A 433 12.21 1.35 -7.43
CA LYS A 433 13.62 1.35 -7.05
C LYS A 433 14.08 0.07 -6.34
N LYS A 434 13.16 -0.68 -5.73
CA LYS A 434 13.43 -1.97 -5.07
C LYS A 434 13.36 -3.18 -6.01
N LEU A 435 12.79 -3.04 -7.19
CA LEU A 435 12.76 -4.13 -8.15
C LEU A 435 14.17 -4.64 -8.43
N PRO A 436 14.36 -5.96 -8.56
CA PRO A 436 15.66 -6.54 -8.83
C PRO A 436 16.12 -6.25 -10.26
N MET A 437 17.41 -6.24 -10.45
CA MET A 437 18.06 -6.14 -11.76
C MET A 437 19.07 -7.27 -11.88
N PRO A 438 18.69 -8.41 -12.44
CA PRO A 438 19.63 -9.49 -12.73
C PRO A 438 20.77 -9.06 -13.64
N ASP A 439 21.88 -9.77 -13.60
CA ASP A 439 22.98 -9.55 -14.52
C ASP A 439 22.65 -10.14 -15.91
N PHE A 440 21.85 -9.39 -16.67
CA PHE A 440 21.44 -9.78 -18.02
C PHE A 440 22.64 -9.95 -18.95
N LYS A 441 22.68 -11.04 -19.71
CA LYS A 441 23.68 -11.25 -20.77
C LYS A 441 23.54 -10.18 -21.85
N THR A 442 24.65 -9.72 -22.39
CA THR A 442 24.66 -8.66 -23.44
C THR A 442 23.74 -8.99 -24.62
N LYS A 443 23.71 -10.25 -25.08
CA LYS A 443 22.81 -10.69 -26.14
C LYS A 443 21.33 -10.50 -25.82
N ASP A 444 20.95 -10.71 -24.57
CA ASP A 444 19.56 -10.59 -24.11
C ASP A 444 19.15 -9.12 -23.98
N ILE A 445 20.07 -8.25 -23.51
CA ILE A 445 19.87 -6.80 -23.51
C ILE A 445 19.62 -6.29 -24.92
N ILE A 446 20.47 -6.69 -25.89
CA ILE A 446 20.36 -6.31 -27.31
C ILE A 446 19.02 -6.81 -27.88
N THR A 447 18.65 -8.06 -27.61
CA THR A 447 17.44 -8.69 -28.13
C THR A 447 16.18 -7.99 -27.58
N ILE A 448 16.09 -7.79 -26.26
CA ILE A 448 14.96 -7.09 -25.61
C ILE A 448 14.87 -5.66 -26.16
N THR A 449 15.99 -4.96 -26.27
CA THR A 449 16.03 -3.59 -26.81
C THR A 449 15.49 -3.54 -28.23
N LYS A 450 15.94 -4.46 -29.11
CA LYS A 450 15.48 -4.53 -30.50
C LYS A 450 13.99 -4.79 -30.62
N ILE A 451 13.48 -5.75 -29.85
CA ILE A 451 12.04 -6.05 -29.82
C ILE A 451 11.26 -4.83 -29.33
N SER A 452 11.67 -4.19 -28.22
CA SER A 452 11.00 -3.01 -27.67
C SER A 452 11.00 -1.82 -28.65
N ARG A 453 12.10 -1.58 -29.36
CA ARG A 453 12.19 -0.55 -30.42
C ARG A 453 11.23 -0.83 -31.57
N ASN A 454 11.10 -2.10 -31.98
CA ASN A 454 10.15 -2.47 -33.01
C ASN A 454 8.69 -2.20 -32.58
N ILE A 455 8.32 -2.60 -31.36
CA ILE A 455 6.99 -2.31 -30.80
C ILE A 455 6.75 -0.79 -30.78
N ILE A 456 7.70 -0.01 -30.25
CA ILE A 456 7.60 1.46 -30.20
C ILE A 456 7.44 2.07 -31.59
N LYS A 457 8.20 1.59 -32.58
CA LYS A 457 8.11 2.04 -33.98
C LYS A 457 6.70 1.80 -34.54
N ASN A 458 6.16 0.61 -34.36
CA ASN A 458 4.83 0.25 -34.86
C ASN A 458 3.73 1.05 -34.14
N LEU A 459 3.85 1.24 -32.84
CA LEU A 459 2.90 2.07 -32.05
C LEU A 459 2.94 3.55 -32.44
N LYS A 460 4.06 4.07 -32.90
CA LYS A 460 4.14 5.45 -33.46
C LYS A 460 3.33 5.60 -34.73
N HIS A 461 3.22 4.55 -35.54
CA HIS A 461 2.39 4.55 -36.75
C HIS A 461 0.94 4.18 -36.49
N ASN A 462 0.68 3.24 -35.57
CA ASN A 462 -0.66 2.78 -35.19
C ASN A 462 -0.71 2.44 -33.70
N LEU A 463 -1.38 3.27 -32.89
CA LEU A 463 -1.50 3.06 -31.45
C LEU A 463 -2.28 1.80 -31.06
N ASN A 464 -3.02 1.21 -32.00
CA ASN A 464 -3.74 -0.06 -31.78
C ASN A 464 -2.91 -1.29 -32.22
N TYR A 465 -1.62 -1.12 -32.51
CA TYR A 465 -0.75 -2.24 -32.88
C TYR A 465 -0.75 -3.32 -31.77
N ASN A 466 -1.04 -4.57 -32.14
CA ASN A 466 -0.99 -5.69 -31.24
C ASN A 466 0.45 -6.23 -31.14
N PHE A 467 1.04 -6.12 -29.96
CA PHE A 467 2.42 -6.54 -29.65
C PHE A 467 2.49 -7.75 -28.71
N GLU A 468 1.40 -8.49 -28.52
CA GLU A 468 1.38 -9.63 -27.59
C GLU A 468 2.43 -10.70 -27.92
N HIS A 469 2.66 -10.95 -29.21
CA HIS A 469 3.65 -11.93 -29.62
C HIS A 469 5.07 -11.50 -29.23
N GLU A 470 5.42 -10.25 -29.48
CA GLU A 470 6.71 -9.67 -29.09
C GLU A 470 6.88 -9.63 -27.57
N GLN A 471 5.80 -9.29 -26.84
CA GLN A 471 5.82 -9.29 -25.38
C GLN A 471 6.06 -10.69 -24.82
N LYS A 472 5.45 -11.73 -25.39
CA LYS A 472 5.70 -13.12 -24.99
C LYS A 472 7.17 -13.53 -25.19
N LYS A 473 7.84 -13.07 -26.25
CA LYS A 473 9.28 -13.30 -26.45
C LYS A 473 10.11 -12.63 -25.34
N ILE A 474 9.79 -11.37 -24.98
CA ILE A 474 10.46 -10.68 -23.89
C ILE A 474 10.20 -11.41 -22.55
N ASN A 475 8.96 -11.80 -22.26
CA ASN A 475 8.61 -12.54 -21.05
C ASN A 475 9.48 -13.79 -20.90
N LYS A 476 9.59 -14.61 -21.97
CA LYS A 476 10.41 -15.83 -21.96
C LYS A 476 11.88 -15.57 -21.60
N ILE A 477 12.48 -14.50 -22.16
CA ILE A 477 13.86 -14.12 -21.85
C ILE A 477 13.98 -13.69 -20.40
N VAL A 478 13.07 -12.83 -19.92
CA VAL A 478 13.14 -12.24 -18.57
C VAL A 478 12.87 -13.30 -17.51
N ASP A 479 11.87 -14.16 -17.71
CA ASP A 479 11.48 -15.22 -16.76
C ASP A 479 12.64 -16.19 -16.48
N ALA A 480 13.51 -16.45 -17.49
CA ALA A 480 14.66 -17.33 -17.34
C ALA A 480 15.69 -16.86 -16.29
N TYR A 481 15.68 -15.58 -15.92
CA TYR A 481 16.54 -15.02 -14.87
C TYR A 481 15.97 -15.17 -13.46
N PHE A 482 14.69 -15.54 -13.34
CA PHE A 482 13.99 -15.66 -12.06
C PHE A 482 13.50 -17.09 -11.73
N ASN A 483 13.67 -18.02 -12.65
CA ASN A 483 13.41 -19.45 -12.46
C ASN A 483 14.65 -20.19 -11.88
#